data_ba7a74946922cec6bb6b8f581d0b2f91
#
_entry.id   ba7a74946922cec6bb6b8f581d0b2f91
#
_cell.length_a   1.000
_cell.length_b   1.000
_cell.length_c   1.000
_cell.angle_alpha   90.00
_cell.angle_beta   90.00
_cell.angle_gamma   90.00
#
_symmetry.space_group_name_H-M   'P 1'
#
loop_
_entity.id
_entity.type
_entity.pdbx_description
1 polymer ?
#
loop_
_entity_poly.entity_id
_entity_poly.type
_entity_poly.pdbx_seq_one_letter_code
_entity_poly.pdbx_strand_id
1 'polypeptide(L)'
;KIPPWSIYRLLIGVSWLQTVATLMSTGQKLVNILDYIIKDKNTTPYLRSILRKIFIYASRGANLGDVLESTKLNWPDRMIISELQSYANFPGFSKQIRSIATDWLDEGIDLIIQIIAFYGIRSHVSGKLFQMPYPRFALYHISVMCQDCLIKDMQ
;
A
#
# COMPACT_ATOMS: atom_id res chain seq x y z
N LYS A 1 10.73 12.04 1.62
CA LYS A 1 9.81 11.24 0.74
C LYS A 1 8.76 12.20 0.21
N ILE A 2 8.57 12.23 -1.10
CA ILE A 2 7.64 13.18 -1.76
C ILE A 2 6.20 12.76 -1.43
N PRO A 3 5.34 13.66 -0.89
CA PRO A 3 4.03 13.31 -0.34
C PRO A 3 3.11 12.43 -1.20
N PRO A 4 2.91 12.66 -2.52
CA PRO A 4 1.93 11.88 -3.28
C PRO A 4 2.32 10.40 -3.40
N TRP A 5 3.60 10.07 -3.46
CA TRP A 5 4.06 8.70 -3.59
C TRP A 5 3.89 7.88 -2.31
N SER A 6 4.15 8.48 -1.15
CA SER A 6 3.97 7.79 0.13
C SER A 6 2.50 7.46 0.40
N ILE A 7 1.57 8.34 0.03
CA ILE A 7 0.13 8.11 0.15
C ILE A 7 -0.33 6.99 -0.79
N TYR A 8 0.06 7.03 -2.06
CA TYR A 8 -0.26 5.98 -3.02
C TYR A 8 0.20 4.59 -2.53
N ARG A 9 1.41 4.52 -2.02
CA ARG A 9 2.01 3.32 -1.45
C ARG A 9 1.22 2.80 -0.25
N LEU A 10 0.83 3.69 0.65
CA LEU A 10 0.01 3.39 1.82
C LEU A 10 -1.35 2.86 1.40
N LEU A 11 -2.08 3.56 0.55
CA LEU A 11 -3.43 3.18 0.11
C LEU A 11 -3.45 1.82 -0.58
N ILE A 12 -2.53 1.56 -1.51
CA ILE A 12 -2.43 0.24 -2.15
C ILE A 12 -2.11 -0.85 -1.13
N GLY A 13 -1.20 -0.57 -0.20
CA GLY A 13 -0.83 -1.52 0.82
C GLY A 13 -1.96 -1.85 1.78
N VAL A 14 -2.69 -0.85 2.23
CA VAL A 14 -3.85 -1.02 3.11
C VAL A 14 -4.98 -1.76 2.41
N SER A 15 -5.30 -1.41 1.16
CA SER A 15 -6.32 -2.13 0.36
C SER A 15 -5.95 -3.60 0.15
N TRP A 16 -4.67 -3.89 -0.07
CA TRP A 16 -4.18 -5.25 -0.14
C TRP A 16 -4.33 -5.99 1.20
N LEU A 17 -3.98 -5.35 2.33
CA LEU A 17 -4.15 -5.94 3.66
C LEU A 17 -5.61 -6.28 3.96
N GLN A 18 -6.56 -5.42 3.60
CA GLN A 18 -7.99 -5.70 3.74
C GLN A 18 -8.42 -6.93 2.93
N THR A 19 -7.90 -7.06 1.69
CA THR A 19 -8.16 -8.22 0.84
C THR A 19 -7.60 -9.50 1.48
N VAL A 20 -6.35 -9.45 1.97
CA VAL A 20 -5.72 -10.57 2.66
C VAL A 20 -6.50 -10.96 3.91
N ALA A 21 -6.88 -9.99 4.76
CA ALA A 21 -7.65 -10.24 5.97
C ALA A 21 -9.00 -10.91 5.67
N THR A 22 -9.67 -10.46 4.62
CA THR A 22 -10.96 -11.01 4.19
C THR A 22 -10.79 -12.47 3.74
N LEU A 23 -9.81 -12.76 2.91
CA LEU A 23 -9.57 -14.12 2.41
C LEU A 23 -9.03 -15.05 3.52
N MET A 24 -8.20 -14.57 4.43
CA MET A 24 -7.77 -15.33 5.60
C MET A 24 -8.94 -15.66 6.54
N SER A 25 -9.93 -14.79 6.68
CA SER A 25 -11.13 -15.05 7.50
C SER A 25 -11.99 -16.19 6.96
N THR A 26 -11.86 -16.54 5.67
CA THR A 26 -12.49 -17.70 5.06
C THR A 26 -11.66 -19.00 5.20
N GLY A 27 -10.56 -18.94 5.96
CA GLY A 27 -9.68 -20.09 6.20
C GLY A 27 -8.63 -20.33 5.13
N GLN A 28 -8.47 -19.42 4.17
CA GLN A 28 -7.45 -19.57 3.14
C GLN A 28 -6.04 -19.28 3.69
N LYS A 29 -5.06 -20.06 3.22
CA LYS A 29 -3.65 -19.86 3.58
C LYS A 29 -3.07 -18.64 2.85
N LEU A 30 -2.23 -17.89 3.54
CA LEU A 30 -1.56 -16.71 2.98
C LEU A 30 -0.90 -16.95 1.62
N VAL A 31 -0.22 -18.07 1.46
CA VAL A 31 0.48 -18.44 0.20
C VAL A 31 -0.50 -18.53 -0.98
N ASN A 32 -1.67 -19.17 -0.76
CA ASN A 32 -2.69 -19.31 -1.81
C ASN A 32 -3.31 -17.95 -2.17
N ILE A 33 -3.53 -17.09 -1.17
CA ILE A 33 -4.03 -15.74 -1.37
C ILE A 33 -3.07 -14.92 -2.23
N LEU A 34 -1.78 -14.97 -1.91
CA LEU A 34 -0.73 -14.27 -2.65
C LEU A 34 -0.65 -14.76 -4.10
N ASP A 35 -0.67 -16.08 -4.31
CA ASP A 35 -0.65 -16.67 -5.66
C ASP A 35 -1.86 -16.23 -6.49
N TYR A 36 -3.05 -16.21 -5.89
CA TYR A 36 -4.26 -15.73 -6.53
C TYR A 36 -4.14 -14.27 -6.98
N ILE A 37 -3.72 -13.37 -6.06
CA ILE A 37 -3.59 -11.94 -6.37
C ILE A 37 -2.49 -11.67 -7.42
N ILE A 38 -1.37 -12.40 -7.37
CA ILE A 38 -0.27 -12.27 -8.34
C ILE A 38 -0.71 -12.63 -9.76
N LYS A 39 -1.59 -13.64 -9.89
CA LYS A 39 -2.11 -14.12 -11.18
C LYS A 39 -3.26 -13.27 -11.73
N ASP A 40 -3.92 -12.48 -10.89
CA ASP A 40 -5.03 -11.64 -11.32
C ASP A 40 -4.53 -10.57 -12.32
N LYS A 41 -5.21 -10.50 -13.48
CA LYS A 41 -4.89 -9.54 -14.55
C LYS A 41 -5.08 -8.08 -14.11
N ASN A 42 -5.97 -7.82 -13.16
CA ASN A 42 -6.27 -6.48 -12.64
C ASN A 42 -5.21 -5.99 -11.62
N THR A 43 -4.33 -6.86 -11.15
CA THR A 43 -3.26 -6.48 -10.24
C THR A 43 -2.23 -5.62 -10.95
N THR A 44 -1.97 -4.41 -10.40
CA THR A 44 -0.99 -3.48 -10.97
C THR A 44 0.42 -4.09 -11.01
N PRO A 45 1.26 -3.75 -12.01
CA PRO A 45 2.64 -4.25 -12.08
C PRO A 45 3.45 -3.95 -10.81
N TYR A 46 3.24 -2.77 -10.22
CA TYR A 46 3.86 -2.36 -8.97
C TYR A 46 3.51 -3.32 -7.82
N LEU A 47 2.22 -3.53 -7.55
CA LEU A 47 1.78 -4.44 -6.49
C LEU A 47 2.26 -5.87 -6.75
N ARG A 48 2.16 -6.33 -8.00
CA ARG A 48 2.61 -7.67 -8.40
C ARG A 48 4.10 -7.90 -8.12
N SER A 49 4.96 -6.91 -8.37
CA SER A 49 6.39 -7.01 -8.10
C SER A 49 6.70 -7.16 -6.61
N ILE A 50 5.98 -6.42 -5.76
CA ILE A 50 6.08 -6.52 -4.31
C ILE A 50 5.59 -7.88 -3.81
N LEU A 51 4.40 -8.32 -4.28
CA LEU A 51 3.79 -9.58 -3.85
C LEU A 51 4.63 -10.80 -4.23
N ARG A 52 5.35 -10.77 -5.35
CA ARG A 52 6.30 -11.84 -5.71
C ARG A 52 7.42 -11.97 -4.68
N LYS A 53 7.97 -10.86 -4.19
CA LYS A 53 8.97 -10.89 -3.12
C LYS A 53 8.37 -11.44 -1.81
N ILE A 54 7.19 -10.99 -1.43
CA ILE A 54 6.47 -11.47 -0.24
C ILE A 54 6.19 -12.97 -0.36
N PHE A 55 5.77 -13.45 -1.52
CA PHE A 55 5.47 -14.87 -1.78
C PHE A 55 6.66 -15.79 -1.50
N ILE A 56 7.88 -15.38 -1.86
CA ILE A 56 9.10 -16.17 -1.62
C ILE A 56 9.30 -16.43 -0.13
N TYR A 57 9.05 -15.43 0.72
CA TYR A 57 9.19 -15.58 2.17
C TYR A 57 7.99 -16.29 2.80
N ALA A 58 6.78 -16.01 2.31
CA ALA A 58 5.55 -16.67 2.77
C ALA A 58 5.58 -18.19 2.55
N SER A 59 6.19 -18.64 1.45
CA SER A 59 6.33 -20.07 1.13
C SER A 59 7.14 -20.85 2.16
N ARG A 60 7.90 -20.15 3.03
CA ARG A 60 8.68 -20.76 4.12
C ARG A 60 7.88 -20.96 5.39
N GLY A 61 6.59 -20.63 5.41
CA GLY A 61 5.68 -20.85 6.54
C GLY A 61 5.72 -19.80 7.63
N ALA A 62 6.37 -18.65 7.41
CA ALA A 62 6.38 -17.55 8.35
C ALA A 62 5.03 -16.81 8.39
N ASN A 63 4.71 -16.15 9.50
CA ASN A 63 3.53 -15.31 9.62
C ASN A 63 3.64 -14.03 8.78
N LEU A 64 2.52 -13.34 8.54
CA LEU A 64 2.47 -12.19 7.64
C LEU A 64 3.42 -11.05 8.09
N GLY A 65 3.48 -10.74 9.38
CA GLY A 65 4.35 -9.68 9.90
C GLY A 65 5.83 -9.97 9.65
N ASP A 66 6.27 -11.18 9.96
CA ASP A 66 7.66 -11.61 9.76
C ASP A 66 8.03 -11.71 8.28
N VAL A 67 7.08 -12.13 7.44
CA VAL A 67 7.25 -12.15 5.98
C VAL A 67 7.52 -10.75 5.45
N LEU A 68 6.70 -9.77 5.84
CA LEU A 68 6.85 -8.38 5.41
C LEU A 68 8.18 -7.78 5.87
N GLU A 69 8.58 -8.00 7.12
CA GLU A 69 9.87 -7.55 7.64
C GLU A 69 11.03 -8.18 6.89
N SER A 70 10.96 -9.49 6.61
CA SER A 70 11.99 -10.23 5.90
C SER A 70 12.26 -9.71 4.49
N THR A 71 11.27 -9.08 3.84
CA THR A 71 11.45 -8.47 2.51
C THR A 71 12.29 -7.20 2.55
N LYS A 72 12.45 -6.56 3.71
CA LYS A 72 13.13 -5.26 3.90
C LYS A 72 12.63 -4.12 3.01
N LEU A 73 11.47 -4.27 2.42
CA LEU A 73 10.87 -3.25 1.55
C LEU A 73 10.24 -2.10 2.34
N ASN A 74 10.03 -2.26 3.66
CA ASN A 74 9.25 -1.36 4.51
C ASN A 74 7.86 -1.03 3.88
N TRP A 75 7.24 -2.01 3.26
CA TRP A 75 5.96 -1.86 2.56
C TRP A 75 4.86 -2.66 3.28
N PRO A 76 3.67 -2.11 3.46
CA PRO A 76 3.18 -0.79 3.02
C PRO A 76 3.81 0.37 3.79
N ASP A 77 3.98 0.23 5.10
CA ASP A 77 4.68 1.14 6.00
C ASP A 77 5.34 0.36 7.13
N ARG A 78 6.41 0.93 7.72
CA ARG A 78 7.16 0.28 8.79
C ARG A 78 6.35 0.11 10.07
N MET A 79 5.49 1.07 10.37
CA MET A 79 4.63 0.99 11.57
C MET A 79 3.61 -0.12 11.43
N ILE A 80 2.95 -0.24 10.27
CA ILE A 80 2.02 -1.33 9.95
C ILE A 80 2.70 -2.70 10.12
N ILE A 81 3.94 -2.85 9.64
CA ILE A 81 4.69 -4.11 9.78
C ILE A 81 4.90 -4.43 11.27
N SER A 82 5.32 -3.45 12.07
CA SER A 82 5.53 -3.62 13.51
C SER A 82 4.24 -4.02 14.24
N GLU A 83 3.12 -3.41 13.89
CA GLU A 83 1.81 -3.79 14.43
C GLU A 83 1.43 -5.23 14.06
N LEU A 84 1.57 -5.60 12.79
CA LEU A 84 1.29 -6.95 12.33
C LEU A 84 2.15 -8.01 13.04
N GLN A 85 3.42 -7.71 13.30
CA GLN A 85 4.28 -8.60 14.08
C GLN A 85 3.80 -8.76 15.52
N SER A 86 3.35 -7.68 16.15
CA SER A 86 2.85 -7.70 17.51
C SER A 86 1.61 -8.61 17.67
N TYR A 87 0.77 -8.68 16.64
CA TYR A 87 -0.46 -9.47 16.67
C TYR A 87 -0.33 -10.86 16.04
N ALA A 88 0.81 -11.19 15.43
CA ALA A 88 0.99 -12.41 14.63
C ALA A 88 0.66 -13.71 15.36
N ASN A 89 0.86 -13.75 16.68
CA ASN A 89 0.65 -14.93 17.52
C ASN A 89 -0.70 -14.93 18.28
N PHE A 90 -1.54 -13.91 18.08
CA PHE A 90 -2.81 -13.84 18.77
C PHE A 90 -3.93 -14.58 18.01
N PRO A 91 -4.84 -15.26 18.74
CA PRO A 91 -6.03 -15.84 18.13
C PRO A 91 -6.89 -14.73 17.51
N GLY A 92 -7.40 -14.96 16.30
CA GLY A 92 -8.18 -13.95 15.57
C GLY A 92 -7.34 -12.95 14.77
N PHE A 93 -6.13 -13.30 14.40
CA PHE A 93 -5.20 -12.48 13.63
C PHE A 93 -5.83 -11.82 12.39
N SER A 94 -6.72 -12.53 11.66
CA SER A 94 -7.43 -11.95 10.50
C SER A 94 -8.32 -10.76 10.86
N LYS A 95 -8.94 -10.76 12.05
CA LYS A 95 -9.71 -9.61 12.55
C LYS A 95 -8.80 -8.43 12.87
N GLN A 96 -7.64 -8.71 13.47
CA GLN A 96 -6.65 -7.67 13.79
C GLN A 96 -6.09 -7.02 12.52
N ILE A 97 -5.75 -7.81 11.50
CA ILE A 97 -5.31 -7.25 10.20
C ILE A 97 -6.38 -6.31 9.63
N ARG A 98 -7.65 -6.69 9.73
CA ARG A 98 -8.75 -5.84 9.24
C ARG A 98 -8.85 -4.53 10.01
N SER A 99 -8.77 -4.57 11.34
CA SER A 99 -8.79 -3.38 12.19
C SER A 99 -7.64 -2.44 11.83
N ILE A 100 -6.42 -2.95 11.83
CA ILE A 100 -5.22 -2.21 11.43
C ILE A 100 -5.42 -1.56 10.05
N ALA A 101 -5.87 -2.34 9.06
CA ALA A 101 -6.06 -1.82 7.72
C ALA A 101 -7.14 -0.73 7.66
N THR A 102 -8.19 -0.80 8.47
CA THR A 102 -9.22 0.25 8.52
C THR A 102 -8.66 1.53 9.14
N ASP A 103 -7.98 1.42 10.28
CA ASP A 103 -7.42 2.57 10.99
C ASP A 103 -6.41 3.33 10.12
N TRP A 104 -5.55 2.60 9.42
CA TRP A 104 -4.58 3.18 8.49
C TRP A 104 -5.20 3.74 7.20
N LEU A 105 -6.34 3.20 6.76
CA LEU A 105 -7.09 3.77 5.64
C LEU A 105 -7.67 5.13 6.00
N ASP A 106 -8.27 5.25 7.17
CA ASP A 106 -8.84 6.49 7.68
C ASP A 106 -7.76 7.57 7.84
N GLU A 107 -6.61 7.22 8.42
CA GLU A 107 -5.46 8.12 8.51
C GLU A 107 -4.93 8.55 7.11
N GLY A 108 -4.89 7.64 6.16
CA GLY A 108 -4.50 7.93 4.77
C GLY A 108 -5.45 8.90 4.08
N ILE A 109 -6.76 8.77 4.31
CA ILE A 109 -7.79 9.67 3.79
C ILE A 109 -7.63 11.07 4.41
N ASP A 110 -7.42 11.16 5.72
CA ASP A 110 -7.22 12.43 6.41
C ASP A 110 -5.99 13.18 5.87
N LEU A 111 -4.90 12.48 5.61
CA LEU A 111 -3.72 13.07 4.97
C LEU A 111 -4.03 13.62 3.57
N ILE A 112 -4.82 12.93 2.77
CA ILE A 112 -5.25 13.41 1.45
C ILE A 112 -6.07 14.69 1.58
N ILE A 113 -7.03 14.71 2.49
CA ILE A 113 -7.89 15.88 2.75
C ILE A 113 -7.04 17.08 3.17
N GLN A 114 -6.08 16.90 4.08
CA GLN A 114 -5.16 17.96 4.51
C GLN A 114 -4.33 18.52 3.36
N ILE A 115 -3.81 17.65 2.48
CA ILE A 115 -3.05 18.06 1.31
C ILE A 115 -3.93 18.87 0.35
N ILE A 116 -5.14 18.40 0.04
CA ILE A 116 -6.08 19.09 -0.83
C ILE A 116 -6.44 20.47 -0.24
N ALA A 117 -6.72 20.53 1.06
CA ALA A 117 -7.00 21.79 1.76
C ALA A 117 -5.82 22.75 1.68
N PHE A 118 -4.60 22.29 1.93
CA PHE A 118 -3.40 23.11 1.87
C PHE A 118 -3.16 23.69 0.47
N TYR A 119 -3.29 22.89 -0.57
CA TYR A 119 -3.15 23.35 -1.95
C TYR A 119 -4.33 24.22 -2.39
N GLY A 120 -5.55 23.90 -1.98
CA GLY A 120 -6.76 24.69 -2.26
C GLY A 120 -6.71 26.07 -1.64
N ILE A 121 -6.32 26.21 -0.38
CA ILE A 121 -6.17 27.49 0.31
C ILE A 121 -5.07 28.33 -0.34
N ARG A 122 -3.97 27.74 -0.71
CA ARG A 122 -2.84 28.44 -1.35
C ARG A 122 -3.21 28.98 -2.72
N SER A 123 -4.09 28.33 -3.47
CA SER A 123 -4.57 28.82 -4.76
C SER A 123 -5.52 30.01 -4.61
N HIS A 124 -6.28 30.11 -3.53
CA HIS A 124 -7.17 31.23 -3.23
C HIS A 124 -6.44 32.47 -2.72
N VAL A 125 -5.33 32.31 -2.00
CA VAL A 125 -4.55 33.43 -1.44
C VAL A 125 -3.64 34.11 -2.48
N SER A 126 -3.23 33.37 -3.51
CA SER A 126 -2.46 33.93 -4.63
C SER A 126 -3.40 34.40 -5.72
N GLY A 127 -3.96 35.61 -5.60
CA GLY A 127 -4.93 36.22 -6.52
C GLY A 127 -4.46 36.43 -7.97
N LYS A 128 -3.78 35.46 -8.56
CA LYS A 128 -3.53 35.31 -9.99
C LYS A 128 -4.10 33.98 -10.44
N LEU A 129 -5.11 34.07 -11.29
CA LEU A 129 -5.66 32.96 -12.07
C LEU A 129 -4.51 32.23 -12.80
N PHE A 130 -3.88 31.29 -12.14
CA PHE A 130 -3.08 30.29 -12.83
C PHE A 130 -4.02 29.17 -13.18
N GLN A 131 -4.52 29.20 -14.39
CA GLN A 131 -5.30 28.17 -15.03
C GLN A 131 -4.38 26.96 -15.20
N MET A 132 -4.27 26.15 -14.11
CA MET A 132 -3.58 24.87 -14.23
C MET A 132 -4.50 23.86 -14.90
N PRO A 133 -4.08 23.28 -16.04
CA PRO A 133 -4.79 22.15 -16.62
C PRO A 133 -4.63 20.95 -15.68
N TYR A 134 -5.72 20.55 -15.19
CA TYR A 134 -6.20 19.41 -14.47
C TYR A 134 -5.43 18.09 -14.32
N PRO A 135 -5.91 17.21 -13.45
CA PRO A 135 -5.27 16.05 -12.82
C PRO A 135 -4.78 14.96 -13.78
N ARG A 136 -5.01 15.08 -15.08
CA ARG A 136 -4.43 14.17 -16.09
C ARG A 136 -2.90 14.18 -16.11
N PHE A 137 -2.28 15.32 -15.80
CA PHE A 137 -0.82 15.41 -15.69
C PHE A 137 -0.27 14.75 -14.43
N ALA A 138 -0.98 14.84 -13.31
CA ALA A 138 -0.57 14.16 -12.08
C ALA A 138 -0.62 12.63 -12.23
N LEU A 139 -1.64 12.10 -12.87
CA LEU A 139 -1.77 10.67 -13.15
C LEU A 139 -0.74 10.20 -14.20
N TYR A 140 -0.43 11.02 -15.19
CA TYR A 140 0.59 10.69 -16.20
C TYR A 140 2.01 10.72 -15.61
N HIS A 141 2.34 11.70 -14.77
CA HIS A 141 3.61 11.75 -14.05
C HIS A 141 3.75 10.62 -13.04
N ILE A 142 2.68 10.23 -12.36
CA ILE A 142 2.69 9.08 -11.45
C ILE A 142 2.93 7.79 -12.23
N SER A 143 2.35 7.64 -13.43
CA SER A 143 2.55 6.48 -14.28
C SER A 143 3.98 6.40 -14.85
N VAL A 144 4.54 7.51 -15.29
CA VAL A 144 5.91 7.58 -15.84
C VAL A 144 6.96 7.41 -14.74
N MET A 145 6.79 8.05 -13.58
CA MET A 145 7.70 7.87 -12.45
C MET A 145 7.62 6.47 -11.84
N CYS A 146 6.50 5.77 -12.00
CA CYS A 146 6.36 4.38 -11.60
C CYS A 146 7.20 3.43 -12.46
N GLN A 147 7.35 3.74 -13.76
CA GLN A 147 8.22 2.98 -14.66
C GLN A 147 9.71 3.17 -14.34
N ASP A 148 10.13 4.39 -14.04
CA ASP A 148 11.54 4.69 -13.71
C ASP A 148 11.99 4.12 -12.35
N CYS A 149 11.07 4.05 -11.36
CA CYS A 149 11.36 3.46 -10.07
C CYS A 149 11.47 1.92 -10.14
N LEU A 150 10.68 1.28 -11.02
CA LEU A 150 10.72 -0.17 -11.24
C LEU A 150 12.05 -0.62 -11.88
N ILE A 151 12.69 0.25 -12.67
CA ILE A 151 13.97 -0.05 -13.35
C ILE A 151 15.15 0.09 -12.36
N LYS A 152 15.08 1.01 -11.42
CA LYS A 152 16.15 1.24 -10.44
C LYS A 152 16.23 0.21 -9.31
N ASP A 153 15.10 -0.41 -8.95
CA ASP A 153 15.06 -1.45 -7.90
C ASP A 153 15.35 -2.87 -8.44
N MET A 154 15.58 -2.99 -9.75
CA MET A 154 15.94 -4.27 -10.41
C MET A 154 17.43 -4.39 -10.78
N GLN A 155 18.27 -3.43 -10.45
CA GLN A 155 19.74 -3.51 -10.51
C GLN A 155 20.32 -3.62 -9.10
#